data_732b81b0004b189db2f46300009d7d41
#
_entry.id   732b81b0004b189db2f46300009d7d41
#
_cell.length_a   1.000
_cell.length_b   1.000
_cell.length_c   1.000
_cell.angle_alpha   90.00
_cell.angle_beta   90.00
_cell.angle_gamma   90.00
#
_symmetry.space_group_name_H-M   'P 1'
#
loop_
_entity.id
_entity.type
_entity.pdbx_description
1 polymer ?
#
loop_
_entity_poly.entity_id
_entity_poly.type
_entity_poly.pdbx_seq_one_letter_code
_entity_poly.pdbx_strand_id
1 'polypeptide(L)'
;MTVKKQSGEEQVATFFSELQHPLKAEIEEVRRIVLKAVPELTEHIKWNAPSFCYAAEDRITFQLQGKGFFRLIFHTGAKAQTRTQSGKLIEDHTGLLDWAADDRAIVKLTDLTDVMAKKDKLIDVITKWIEATKQS
;
A
#
# COMPACT_ATOMS: atom_id res chain seq x y z
N MET A 1 35.52 -8.11 -2.71
CA MET A 1 34.65 -7.63 -1.62
C MET A 1 33.19 -7.86 -1.97
N THR A 2 32.49 -8.54 -1.12
CA THR A 2 31.10 -8.87 -1.37
C THR A 2 30.20 -7.74 -0.87
N VAL A 3 29.40 -7.17 -1.73
CA VAL A 3 28.43 -6.16 -1.32
C VAL A 3 27.20 -6.89 -0.77
N LYS A 4 26.89 -6.65 0.48
CA LYS A 4 25.72 -7.24 1.11
C LYS A 4 24.45 -6.64 0.49
N LYS A 5 23.56 -7.50 0.00
CA LYS A 5 22.28 -7.06 -0.53
C LYS A 5 21.38 -6.59 0.62
N GLN A 6 20.79 -5.44 0.47
CA GLN A 6 19.87 -4.91 1.47
C GLN A 6 18.58 -5.73 1.51
N SER A 7 18.05 -5.95 2.73
CA SER A 7 16.73 -6.52 2.91
C SER A 7 15.65 -5.53 2.39
N GLY A 8 14.43 -6.01 2.26
CA GLY A 8 13.32 -5.15 1.87
C GLY A 8 13.16 -3.96 2.83
N GLU A 9 13.20 -4.22 4.13
CA GLU A 9 13.09 -3.17 5.15
C GLU A 9 14.25 -2.17 5.07
N GLU A 10 15.47 -2.64 4.82
CA GLU A 10 16.62 -1.75 4.65
C GLU A 10 16.48 -0.90 3.40
N GLN A 11 15.98 -1.46 2.30
CA GLN A 11 15.71 -0.71 1.07
C GLN A 11 14.70 0.42 1.31
N VAL A 12 13.64 0.14 2.05
CA VAL A 12 12.61 1.13 2.36
C VAL A 12 13.18 2.21 3.29
N ALA A 13 13.96 1.84 4.29
CA ALA A 13 14.60 2.80 5.19
C ALA A 13 15.53 3.76 4.40
N THR A 14 16.33 3.22 3.49
CA THR A 14 17.19 4.02 2.61
C THR A 14 16.35 4.94 1.72
N PHE A 15 15.26 4.39 1.16
CA PHE A 15 14.35 5.18 0.33
C PHE A 15 13.83 6.41 1.08
N PHE A 16 13.33 6.22 2.30
CA PHE A 16 12.80 7.34 3.08
C PHE A 16 13.88 8.33 3.52
N SER A 17 15.09 7.85 3.81
CA SER A 17 16.19 8.75 4.19
C SER A 17 16.59 9.68 3.05
N GLU A 18 16.40 9.24 1.80
CA GLU A 18 16.76 9.99 0.61
C GLU A 18 15.58 10.69 -0.06
N LEU A 19 14.37 10.41 0.40
CA LEU A 19 13.16 10.92 -0.24
C LEU A 19 13.05 12.43 -0.11
N GLN A 20 12.89 13.10 -1.24
CA GLN A 20 12.60 14.53 -1.32
C GLN A 20 11.23 14.70 -1.96
N HIS A 21 10.20 14.73 -1.12
CA HIS A 21 8.81 14.85 -1.55
C HIS A 21 8.11 15.83 -0.64
N PRO A 22 7.29 16.76 -1.18
CA PRO A 22 6.58 17.73 -0.34
C PRO A 22 5.70 17.09 0.72
N LEU A 23 5.21 15.89 0.47
CA LEU A 23 4.34 15.16 1.39
C LEU A 23 5.05 14.00 2.09
N LYS A 24 6.36 14.10 2.26
CA LYS A 24 7.15 13.03 2.90
C LYS A 24 6.59 12.62 4.26
N ALA A 25 6.25 13.59 5.12
CA ALA A 25 5.71 13.32 6.45
C ALA A 25 4.39 12.55 6.37
N GLU A 26 3.54 12.91 5.42
CA GLU A 26 2.26 12.25 5.19
C GLU A 26 2.47 10.83 4.68
N ILE A 27 3.40 10.64 3.75
CA ILE A 27 3.75 9.31 3.22
C ILE A 27 4.26 8.41 4.35
N GLU A 28 5.14 8.95 5.21
CA GLU A 28 5.65 8.20 6.36
C GLU A 28 4.55 7.84 7.35
N GLU A 29 3.58 8.74 7.55
CA GLU A 29 2.44 8.47 8.43
C GLU A 29 1.57 7.34 7.87
N VAL A 30 1.30 7.35 6.58
CA VAL A 30 0.52 6.29 5.93
C VAL A 30 1.26 4.95 6.04
N ARG A 31 2.58 4.94 5.89
CA ARG A 31 3.38 3.72 6.08
C ARG A 31 3.15 3.16 7.49
N ARG A 32 3.19 4.01 8.51
CA ARG A 32 2.94 3.57 9.90
C ARG A 32 1.54 2.99 10.07
N ILE A 33 0.55 3.63 9.46
CA ILE A 33 -0.85 3.17 9.52
C ILE A 33 -0.95 1.76 8.92
N VAL A 34 -0.37 1.53 7.76
CA VAL A 34 -0.43 0.24 7.07
C VAL A 34 0.23 -0.85 7.91
N LEU A 35 1.45 -0.61 8.39
CA LEU A 35 2.21 -1.61 9.15
C LEU A 35 1.56 -1.91 10.49
N LYS A 36 0.94 -0.92 11.11
CA LYS A 36 0.22 -1.12 12.38
C LYS A 36 -1.09 -1.88 12.17
N ALA A 37 -1.77 -1.62 11.06
CA ALA A 37 -3.04 -2.29 10.76
C ALA A 37 -2.86 -3.79 10.53
N VAL A 38 -1.78 -4.19 9.84
CA VAL A 38 -1.48 -5.59 9.56
C VAL A 38 0.02 -5.82 9.83
N PRO A 39 0.38 -6.19 11.07
CA PRO A 39 1.80 -6.35 11.44
C PRO A 39 2.53 -7.46 10.68
N GLU A 40 1.80 -8.37 10.05
CA GLU A 40 2.40 -9.47 9.27
C GLU A 40 2.97 -9.01 7.93
N LEU A 41 2.66 -7.79 7.49
CA LEU A 41 3.16 -7.28 6.23
C LEU A 41 4.66 -7.05 6.28
N THR A 42 5.33 -7.41 5.19
CA THR A 42 6.72 -7.02 4.96
C THR A 42 6.74 -5.92 3.91
N GLU A 43 7.89 -5.28 3.72
CA GLU A 43 7.99 -4.18 2.77
C GLU A 43 9.28 -4.26 1.96
N HIS A 44 9.21 -3.75 0.74
CA HIS A 44 10.38 -3.60 -0.13
C HIS A 44 10.10 -2.47 -1.13
N ILE A 45 11.00 -2.25 -2.07
CA ILE A 45 10.82 -1.24 -3.11
C ILE A 45 10.33 -1.92 -4.38
N LYS A 46 9.24 -1.40 -4.94
CA LYS A 46 8.66 -1.85 -6.21
C LYS A 46 8.16 -0.63 -6.97
N TRP A 47 8.44 -0.58 -8.27
CA TRP A 47 8.07 0.58 -9.12
C TRP A 47 8.61 1.89 -8.55
N ASN A 48 9.84 1.83 -8.02
CA ASN A 48 10.54 2.97 -7.41
C ASN A 48 9.80 3.58 -6.20
N ALA A 49 9.04 2.77 -5.48
CA ALA A 49 8.30 3.22 -4.30
C ALA A 49 8.16 2.08 -3.29
N PRO A 50 7.87 2.38 -2.01
CA PRO A 50 7.62 1.34 -1.02
C PRO A 50 6.40 0.52 -1.37
N SER A 51 6.51 -0.79 -1.19
CA SER A 51 5.43 -1.74 -1.42
C SER A 51 5.32 -2.67 -0.23
N PHE A 52 4.08 -3.01 0.14
CA PHE A 52 3.77 -3.89 1.26
C PHE A 52 3.35 -5.25 0.73
N CYS A 53 3.94 -6.30 1.31
CA CYS A 53 3.75 -7.67 0.86
C CYS A 53 3.11 -8.52 1.95
N TYR A 54 2.25 -9.44 1.54
CA TYR A 54 1.77 -10.52 2.38
C TYR A 54 2.21 -11.84 1.77
N ALA A 55 2.87 -12.69 2.57
CA ALA A 55 3.38 -13.98 2.10
C ALA A 55 4.24 -13.84 0.84
N ALA A 56 5.11 -12.82 0.81
CA ALA A 56 6.03 -12.50 -0.28
C ALA A 56 5.36 -12.01 -1.58
N GLU A 57 4.06 -11.69 -1.52
CA GLU A 57 3.32 -11.17 -2.67
C GLU A 57 2.93 -9.72 -2.41
N ASP A 58 3.15 -8.83 -3.40
CA ASP A 58 2.79 -7.43 -3.27
C ASP A 58 1.28 -7.26 -3.17
N ARG A 59 0.84 -6.42 -2.23
CA ARG A 59 -0.59 -6.18 -2.00
C ARG A 59 -0.95 -4.71 -2.02
N ILE A 60 -0.07 -3.85 -1.53
CA ILE A 60 -0.31 -2.41 -1.46
C ILE A 60 0.99 -1.71 -1.83
N THR A 61 0.97 -0.83 -2.83
CA THR A 61 2.16 -0.12 -3.29
C THR A 61 1.89 1.37 -3.34
N PHE A 62 2.82 2.18 -2.86
CA PHE A 62 2.75 3.62 -3.01
C PHE A 62 2.93 4.03 -4.46
N GLN A 63 2.20 5.07 -4.87
CA GLN A 63 2.45 5.81 -6.10
C GLN A 63 2.66 7.27 -5.71
N LEU A 64 3.89 7.74 -5.81
CA LEU A 64 4.30 9.01 -5.22
C LEU A 64 4.30 10.17 -6.22
N GLN A 65 4.03 9.92 -7.48
CA GLN A 65 3.97 10.95 -8.51
C GLN A 65 2.69 11.76 -8.37
N GLY A 66 2.81 13.08 -8.50
CA GLY A 66 1.68 13.99 -8.43
C GLY A 66 2.07 15.27 -7.71
N LYS A 67 1.30 16.32 -7.90
CA LYS A 67 1.49 17.60 -7.22
C LYS A 67 0.41 17.79 -6.17
N GLY A 68 0.84 17.83 -4.90
CA GLY A 68 -0.07 18.02 -3.78
C GLY A 68 -0.85 16.77 -3.38
N PHE A 69 -0.46 15.60 -3.90
CA PHE A 69 -1.10 14.34 -3.54
C PHE A 69 -0.16 13.15 -3.80
N PHE A 70 -0.53 12.01 -3.24
CA PHE A 70 0.06 10.71 -3.56
C PHE A 70 -1.03 9.65 -3.47
N ARG A 71 -0.72 8.43 -3.91
CA ARG A 71 -1.72 7.36 -3.95
C ARG A 71 -1.20 6.09 -3.31
N LEU A 72 -2.14 5.28 -2.82
CA LEU A 72 -1.91 3.87 -2.51
C LEU A 72 -2.63 3.03 -3.55
N ILE A 73 -1.92 2.08 -4.14
CA ILE A 73 -2.49 1.13 -5.09
C ILE A 73 -2.70 -0.19 -4.37
N PHE A 74 -3.95 -0.61 -4.27
CA PHE A 74 -4.32 -1.92 -3.71
C PHE A 74 -4.42 -2.89 -4.88
N HIS A 75 -3.67 -4.00 -4.83
CA HIS A 75 -3.62 -4.96 -5.94
C HIS A 75 -3.28 -6.37 -5.42
N THR A 76 -3.12 -7.31 -6.34
CA THR A 76 -2.87 -8.71 -5.99
C THR A 76 -1.50 -9.20 -6.49
N GLY A 77 -0.60 -8.28 -6.83
CA GLY A 77 0.75 -8.60 -7.28
C GLY A 77 0.84 -8.77 -8.79
N ALA A 78 1.98 -9.29 -9.24
CA ALA A 78 2.28 -9.44 -10.66
C ALA A 78 1.46 -10.57 -11.30
N LYS A 79 1.06 -11.57 -10.52
CA LYS A 79 0.26 -12.70 -11.02
C LYS A 79 -1.22 -12.44 -10.75
N ALA A 80 -2.03 -12.54 -11.77
CA ALA A 80 -3.47 -12.54 -11.60
C ALA A 80 -3.86 -13.80 -10.81
N GLN A 81 -4.61 -13.61 -9.74
CA GLN A 81 -5.10 -14.72 -8.94
C GLN A 81 -6.34 -15.32 -9.60
N THR A 82 -6.43 -16.64 -9.56
CA THR A 82 -7.63 -17.32 -10.00
C THR A 82 -8.72 -17.07 -8.97
N ARG A 83 -9.81 -16.46 -9.42
CA ARG A 83 -10.94 -16.13 -8.54
C ARG A 83 -12.15 -16.94 -8.96
N THR A 84 -12.80 -17.54 -7.96
CA THR A 84 -14.02 -18.29 -8.18
C THR A 84 -15.27 -17.42 -8.18
N GLN A 85 -15.13 -16.18 -7.68
CA GLN A 85 -16.25 -15.23 -7.63
C GLN A 85 -16.00 -14.08 -8.58
N SER A 86 -17.07 -13.62 -9.23
CA SER A 86 -17.03 -12.38 -10.01
C SER A 86 -17.27 -11.19 -9.09
N GLY A 87 -16.88 -9.99 -9.55
CA GLY A 87 -17.06 -8.76 -8.82
C GLY A 87 -15.83 -8.35 -8.03
N LYS A 88 -15.97 -7.26 -7.30
CA LYS A 88 -14.85 -6.65 -6.58
C LYS A 88 -14.35 -7.56 -5.47
N LEU A 89 -13.03 -7.50 -5.23
CA LEU A 89 -12.35 -8.36 -4.25
C LEU A 89 -12.91 -8.22 -2.85
N ILE A 90 -13.29 -7.01 -2.45
CA ILE A 90 -13.92 -6.74 -1.16
C ILE A 90 -15.14 -5.83 -1.35
N GLU A 91 -16.02 -5.84 -0.34
CA GLU A 91 -17.05 -4.81 -0.22
C GLU A 91 -16.48 -3.63 0.55
N ASP A 92 -16.43 -2.46 -0.08
CA ASP A 92 -15.96 -1.24 0.55
C ASP A 92 -17.15 -0.38 0.99
N HIS A 93 -17.41 -0.35 2.28
CA HIS A 93 -18.46 0.47 2.87
C HIS A 93 -17.98 1.88 3.24
N THR A 94 -16.68 2.15 3.06
CA THR A 94 -16.09 3.45 3.41
C THR A 94 -16.20 4.48 2.30
N GLY A 95 -16.36 4.02 1.05
CA GLY A 95 -16.33 4.87 -0.13
C GLY A 95 -14.93 5.37 -0.47
N LEU A 96 -13.90 4.84 0.18
CA LEU A 96 -12.53 5.30 0.02
C LEU A 96 -11.86 4.79 -1.24
N LEU A 97 -12.19 3.58 -1.68
CA LEU A 97 -11.54 2.93 -2.80
C LEU A 97 -12.11 3.41 -4.13
N ASP A 98 -11.20 3.80 -5.03
CA ASP A 98 -11.52 4.09 -6.43
C ASP A 98 -11.12 2.85 -7.23
N TRP A 99 -12.10 2.11 -7.72
CA TRP A 99 -11.88 0.80 -8.34
C TRP A 99 -11.42 0.96 -9.79
N ALA A 100 -10.20 0.48 -10.06
CA ALA A 100 -9.68 0.40 -11.43
C ALA A 100 -10.01 -0.93 -12.09
N ALA A 101 -10.16 -1.98 -11.28
CA ALA A 101 -10.57 -3.33 -11.71
C ALA A 101 -11.15 -4.03 -10.49
N ASP A 102 -11.70 -5.23 -10.67
CA ASP A 102 -12.29 -5.96 -9.54
C ASP A 102 -11.26 -6.34 -8.46
N ASP A 103 -10.00 -6.43 -8.84
CA ASP A 103 -8.89 -6.77 -7.93
C ASP A 103 -7.85 -5.65 -7.85
N ARG A 104 -8.22 -4.43 -8.19
CA ARG A 104 -7.31 -3.29 -8.14
C ARG A 104 -8.09 -2.02 -7.80
N ALA A 105 -7.63 -1.32 -6.76
CA ALA A 105 -8.27 -0.09 -6.31
C ALA A 105 -7.23 0.93 -5.88
N ILE A 106 -7.59 2.20 -5.88
CA ILE A 106 -6.69 3.30 -5.65
C ILE A 106 -7.25 4.19 -4.55
N VAL A 107 -6.40 4.63 -3.62
CA VAL A 107 -6.73 5.63 -2.62
C VAL A 107 -5.84 6.85 -2.86
N LYS A 108 -6.44 8.01 -3.06
CA LYS A 108 -5.72 9.28 -3.19
C LYS A 108 -5.66 9.98 -1.84
N LEU A 109 -4.46 10.45 -1.48
CA LEU A 109 -4.22 11.13 -0.21
C LEU A 109 -3.49 12.45 -0.47
N THR A 110 -3.76 13.45 0.37
CA THR A 110 -3.18 14.78 0.22
C THR A 110 -2.36 15.14 1.46
N ASP A 111 -2.76 16.15 2.22
CA ASP A 111 -2.02 16.61 3.38
C ASP A 111 -2.32 15.76 4.63
N LEU A 112 -1.67 16.09 5.75
CA LEU A 112 -1.81 15.34 6.99
C LEU A 112 -3.26 15.35 7.50
N THR A 113 -3.96 16.47 7.36
CA THR A 113 -5.36 16.57 7.75
C THR A 113 -6.21 15.53 7.01
N ASP A 114 -6.00 15.41 5.71
CA ASP A 114 -6.68 14.42 4.87
C ASP A 114 -6.36 12.99 5.31
N VAL A 115 -5.06 12.70 5.55
CA VAL A 115 -4.60 11.39 6.00
C VAL A 115 -5.27 11.00 7.32
N MET A 116 -5.27 11.93 8.29
CA MET A 116 -5.85 11.65 9.60
C MET A 116 -7.37 11.50 9.54
N ALA A 117 -8.03 12.27 8.66
CA ALA A 117 -9.47 12.14 8.47
C ALA A 117 -9.85 10.77 7.87
N LYS A 118 -8.97 10.20 7.06
CA LYS A 118 -9.20 8.92 6.38
C LYS A 118 -8.63 7.73 7.14
N LYS A 119 -7.93 7.95 8.25
CA LYS A 119 -7.17 6.90 8.94
C LYS A 119 -7.99 5.67 9.26
N ASP A 120 -9.15 5.82 9.89
CA ASP A 120 -9.97 4.67 10.28
C ASP A 120 -10.51 3.91 9.06
N LYS A 121 -10.87 4.64 8.02
CA LYS A 121 -11.30 4.06 6.76
C LYS A 121 -10.16 3.31 6.07
N LEU A 122 -8.95 3.86 6.10
CA LEU A 122 -7.76 3.18 5.58
C LEU A 122 -7.52 1.86 6.30
N ILE A 123 -7.56 1.88 7.62
CA ILE A 123 -7.38 0.66 8.41
C ILE A 123 -8.40 -0.39 8.01
N ASP A 124 -9.66 0.01 7.83
CA ASP A 124 -10.73 -0.91 7.44
C ASP A 124 -10.45 -1.56 6.07
N VAL A 125 -10.15 -0.75 5.04
CA VAL A 125 -9.92 -1.30 3.70
C VAL A 125 -8.62 -2.10 3.62
N ILE A 126 -7.57 -1.69 4.33
CA ILE A 126 -6.31 -2.42 4.38
C ILE A 126 -6.55 -3.82 4.97
N THR A 127 -7.22 -3.88 6.10
CA THR A 127 -7.50 -5.15 6.80
C THR A 127 -8.34 -6.07 5.91
N LYS A 128 -9.39 -5.55 5.32
CA LYS A 128 -10.27 -6.33 4.43
C LYS A 128 -9.54 -6.83 3.20
N TRP A 129 -8.69 -5.99 2.61
CA TRP A 129 -7.93 -6.37 1.41
C TRP A 129 -6.99 -7.54 1.70
N ILE A 130 -6.25 -7.45 2.80
CA ILE A 130 -5.32 -8.52 3.17
C ILE A 130 -6.09 -9.81 3.53
N GLU A 131 -7.20 -9.71 4.27
CA GLU A 131 -8.02 -10.87 4.58
C GLU A 131 -8.54 -11.56 3.32
N ALA A 132 -9.00 -10.79 2.34
CA ALA A 132 -9.51 -11.34 1.08
C ALA A 132 -8.40 -12.05 0.31
N THR A 133 -7.18 -11.53 0.35
CA THR A 133 -6.05 -12.14 -0.38
C THR A 133 -5.48 -13.36 0.32
N LYS A 134 -5.73 -13.53 1.62
CA LYS A 134 -5.31 -14.74 2.35
C LYS A 134 -6.01 -16.00 1.87
N GLN A 135 -7.19 -15.85 1.32
CA GLN A 135 -8.06 -16.97 0.93
C GLN A 135 -7.87 -17.40 -0.53
N SER A 136 -6.97 -16.76 -1.24
CA SER A 136 -6.76 -17.07 -2.66
C SER A 136 -5.60 -18.00 -2.90
#